data_4e1787f69b1f06db6e548b43a897ce2d
#
_entry.id   4e1787f69b1f06db6e548b43a897ce2d
#
_cell.length_a   1.000
_cell.length_b   1.000
_cell.length_c   1.000
_cell.angle_alpha   90.00
_cell.angle_beta   90.00
_cell.angle_gamma   90.00
#
_symmetry.space_group_name_H-M   'P 1'
#
loop_
_entity.id
_entity.type
_entity.pdbx_description
1 polymer ?
#
loop_
_entity_poly.entity_id
_entity_poly.type
_entity_poly.pdbx_seq_one_letter_code
_entity_poly.pdbx_strand_id
1 'polypeptide(L)'
;CKEKGITPFASHMVDTWSIGNMSMQFAMNDVFNKTSDWGDKFRAGEVSFSDSEDMQNALNYNKLIYDNTFEDTFSTEQTDCDAKMVLGDAAMKVSGSWSIQNFLDIDENFDFGIFPFPNQTGDSKLIFEPNITIMTSANTEHQDAVNDFLDLMSSDKDLAVEILDYTKTASMLKDVTPTFSNPSQEDIDKYASEDMIVDVTLGNNQLVWGGFQEENAKDIAAWLQGQESIEDCLKACDGRVDSSSAN
;
A
#
# COMPACT_ATOMS: atom_id res chain seq x y z
N CYS A 1 -5.28 -22.99 -4.53
CA CYS A 1 -5.73 -22.75 -3.15
C CYS A 1 -7.09 -23.42 -2.90
N LYS A 2 -8.18 -22.99 -3.53
CA LYS A 2 -9.56 -23.44 -3.28
C LYS A 2 -9.73 -24.98 -3.32
N GLU A 3 -9.11 -25.68 -4.26
CA GLU A 3 -9.14 -27.15 -4.34
C GLU A 3 -8.55 -27.87 -3.11
N LYS A 4 -7.68 -27.17 -2.37
CA LYS A 4 -7.07 -27.64 -1.14
C LYS A 4 -7.75 -27.12 0.14
N GLY A 5 -8.87 -26.39 -0.01
CA GLY A 5 -9.59 -25.79 1.10
C GLY A 5 -8.90 -24.56 1.70
N ILE A 6 -7.94 -23.96 0.99
CA ILE A 6 -7.21 -22.77 1.43
C ILE A 6 -7.80 -21.54 0.75
N THR A 7 -8.15 -20.51 1.52
CA THR A 7 -8.58 -19.21 1.00
C THR A 7 -7.43 -18.54 0.24
N PRO A 8 -7.62 -18.09 -1.01
CA PRO A 8 -6.53 -17.46 -1.76
C PRO A 8 -5.94 -16.22 -1.10
N PHE A 9 -6.79 -15.31 -0.59
CA PHE A 9 -6.34 -14.05 -0.02
C PHE A 9 -6.86 -13.85 1.41
N ALA A 10 -6.00 -13.39 2.29
CA ALA A 10 -6.39 -12.76 3.53
C ALA A 10 -6.60 -11.27 3.26
N SER A 11 -7.83 -10.78 3.39
CA SER A 11 -8.16 -9.37 3.20
C SER A 11 -9.09 -8.88 4.30
N HIS A 12 -8.86 -7.67 4.79
CA HIS A 12 -9.70 -6.95 5.73
C HIS A 12 -10.22 -5.69 5.04
N MET A 13 -11.53 -5.63 4.83
CA MET A 13 -12.19 -4.52 4.11
C MET A 13 -13.11 -3.71 5.03
N VAL A 14 -13.08 -3.97 6.34
CA VAL A 14 -13.78 -3.14 7.33
C VAL A 14 -13.23 -1.72 7.34
N ASP A 15 -11.93 -1.58 7.12
CA ASP A 15 -11.25 -0.30 7.04
C ASP A 15 -11.12 0.19 5.61
N THR A 16 -11.68 1.35 5.30
CA THR A 16 -11.63 1.93 3.94
C THR A 16 -10.20 2.17 3.45
N TRP A 17 -9.26 2.47 4.37
CA TRP A 17 -7.86 2.66 3.99
C TRP A 17 -7.25 1.43 3.30
N SER A 18 -7.63 0.22 3.73
CA SER A 18 -7.07 -1.01 3.14
C SER A 18 -7.51 -1.19 1.68
N ILE A 19 -8.77 -0.87 1.38
CA ILE A 19 -9.32 -0.91 0.01
C ILE A 19 -8.65 0.16 -0.84
N GLY A 20 -8.54 1.39 -0.33
CA GLY A 20 -7.91 2.50 -1.02
C GLY A 20 -6.43 2.25 -1.30
N ASN A 21 -5.69 1.73 -0.32
CA ASN A 21 -4.28 1.38 -0.47
C ASN A 21 -4.08 0.29 -1.53
N MET A 22 -4.85 -0.82 -1.49
CA MET A 22 -4.79 -1.85 -2.52
C MET A 22 -5.06 -1.28 -3.91
N SER A 23 -6.11 -0.48 -4.06
CA SER A 23 -6.49 0.11 -5.35
C SER A 23 -5.39 0.96 -5.94
N MET A 24 -4.73 1.77 -5.10
CA MET A 24 -3.64 2.63 -5.54
C MET A 24 -2.38 1.83 -5.87
N GLN A 25 -2.07 0.75 -5.14
CA GLN A 25 -0.97 -0.14 -5.49
C GLN A 25 -1.18 -0.81 -6.86
N PHE A 26 -2.40 -1.22 -7.17
CA PHE A 26 -2.72 -1.75 -8.49
C PHE A 26 -2.57 -0.67 -9.57
N ALA A 27 -3.09 0.53 -9.31
CA ALA A 27 -2.95 1.66 -10.22
C ALA A 27 -1.48 2.07 -10.44
N MET A 28 -0.63 2.00 -9.40
CA MET A 28 0.81 2.27 -9.53
C MET A 28 1.47 1.36 -10.57
N ASN A 29 1.14 0.07 -10.56
CA ASN A 29 1.73 -0.89 -11.48
C ASN A 29 1.11 -0.88 -12.89
N ASP A 30 -0.20 -0.70 -13.00
CA ASP A 30 -0.89 -0.77 -14.30
C ASP A 30 -0.99 0.58 -15.01
N VAL A 31 -0.99 1.69 -14.27
CA VAL A 31 -1.23 3.04 -14.83
C VAL A 31 -0.02 3.95 -14.64
N PHE A 32 0.34 4.25 -13.39
CA PHE A 32 1.30 5.32 -13.09
C PHE A 32 2.74 4.96 -13.45
N ASN A 33 3.13 3.68 -13.35
CA ASN A 33 4.44 3.21 -13.78
C ASN A 33 4.63 3.34 -15.32
N LYS A 34 3.52 3.30 -16.09
CA LYS A 34 3.54 3.47 -17.54
C LYS A 34 3.39 4.93 -17.97
N THR A 35 2.67 5.74 -17.17
CA THR A 35 2.32 7.13 -17.49
C THR A 35 2.55 7.98 -16.24
N SER A 36 3.79 8.40 -16.05
CA SER A 36 4.23 9.11 -14.83
C SER A 36 3.54 10.46 -14.58
N ASP A 37 2.95 11.06 -15.60
CA ASP A 37 2.20 12.32 -15.55
C ASP A 37 0.68 12.11 -15.54
N TRP A 38 0.21 10.90 -15.27
CA TRP A 38 -1.23 10.58 -15.28
C TRP A 38 -2.02 11.43 -14.29
N GLY A 39 -1.49 11.64 -13.09
CA GLY A 39 -2.13 12.47 -12.07
C GLY A 39 -2.29 13.93 -12.51
N ASP A 40 -1.29 14.52 -13.18
CA ASP A 40 -1.38 15.88 -13.72
C ASP A 40 -2.41 15.96 -14.87
N LYS A 41 -2.43 14.97 -15.74
CA LYS A 41 -3.42 14.86 -16.82
C LYS A 41 -4.84 14.71 -16.29
N PHE A 42 -5.01 13.93 -15.21
CA PHE A 42 -6.31 13.79 -14.55
C PHE A 42 -6.80 15.13 -13.99
N ARG A 43 -5.94 15.87 -13.29
CA ARG A 43 -6.27 17.22 -12.78
C ARG A 43 -6.53 18.23 -13.89
N ALA A 44 -5.89 18.08 -15.04
CA ALA A 44 -6.14 18.89 -16.23
C ALA A 44 -7.41 18.48 -17.02
N GLY A 45 -8.05 17.37 -16.64
CA GLY A 45 -9.21 16.83 -17.37
C GLY A 45 -8.87 16.17 -18.70
N GLU A 46 -7.62 15.78 -18.91
CA GLU A 46 -7.14 15.14 -20.14
C GLU A 46 -7.33 13.62 -20.13
N VAL A 47 -7.43 13.03 -18.95
CA VAL A 47 -7.71 11.61 -18.71
C VAL A 47 -8.73 11.46 -17.59
N SER A 48 -9.40 10.31 -17.52
CA SER A 48 -10.39 9.99 -16.50
C SER A 48 -10.25 8.53 -16.04
N PHE A 49 -10.79 8.20 -14.89
CA PHE A 49 -10.93 6.81 -14.42
C PHE A 49 -11.86 6.03 -15.35
N SER A 50 -12.98 6.63 -15.73
CA SER A 50 -14.03 5.98 -16.53
C SER A 50 -13.62 5.71 -17.98
N ASP A 51 -12.67 6.48 -18.55
CA ASP A 51 -12.19 6.29 -19.92
C ASP A 51 -10.87 5.51 -20.00
N SER A 52 -10.22 5.21 -18.86
CA SER A 52 -8.95 4.49 -18.80
C SER A 52 -9.18 3.00 -18.61
N GLU A 53 -8.91 2.19 -19.62
CA GLU A 53 -8.98 0.73 -19.53
C GLU A 53 -7.99 0.17 -18.49
N ASP A 54 -6.78 0.71 -18.41
CA ASP A 54 -5.78 0.30 -17.42
C ASP A 54 -6.25 0.61 -15.98
N MET A 55 -6.92 1.75 -15.76
CA MET A 55 -7.48 2.10 -14.45
C MET A 55 -8.65 1.18 -14.07
N GLN A 56 -9.53 0.87 -15.04
CA GLN A 56 -10.62 -0.09 -14.82
C GLN A 56 -10.06 -1.47 -14.46
N ASN A 57 -9.01 -1.90 -15.14
CA ASN A 57 -8.33 -3.16 -14.83
C ASN A 57 -7.71 -3.16 -13.44
N ALA A 58 -7.06 -2.05 -13.04
CA ALA A 58 -6.52 -1.89 -11.69
C ALA A 58 -7.63 -2.01 -10.63
N LEU A 59 -8.78 -1.36 -10.83
CA LEU A 59 -9.93 -1.50 -9.92
C LEU A 59 -10.51 -2.91 -9.90
N ASN A 60 -10.52 -3.63 -11.02
CA ASN A 60 -10.99 -5.02 -11.08
C ASN A 60 -10.15 -5.98 -10.23
N TYR A 61 -8.89 -5.66 -9.89
CA TYR A 61 -8.13 -6.47 -8.94
C TYR A 61 -8.73 -6.45 -7.53
N ASN A 62 -9.39 -5.35 -7.12
CA ASN A 62 -10.14 -5.35 -5.85
C ASN A 62 -11.26 -6.39 -5.88
N LYS A 63 -11.96 -6.53 -7.01
CA LYS A 63 -12.98 -7.55 -7.19
C LYS A 63 -12.40 -8.96 -7.17
N LEU A 64 -11.24 -9.15 -7.79
CA LEU A 64 -10.51 -10.42 -7.74
C LEU A 64 -10.19 -10.82 -6.30
N ILE A 65 -9.66 -9.87 -5.50
CA ILE A 65 -9.37 -10.12 -4.08
C ILE A 65 -10.67 -10.44 -3.32
N TYR A 66 -11.69 -9.60 -3.48
CA TYR A 66 -12.99 -9.77 -2.80
C TYR A 66 -13.64 -11.13 -3.09
N ASP A 67 -13.65 -11.58 -4.33
CA ASP A 67 -14.24 -12.87 -4.74
C ASP A 67 -13.43 -14.09 -4.26
N ASN A 68 -12.24 -13.86 -3.71
CA ASN A 68 -11.30 -14.90 -3.32
C ASN A 68 -10.74 -14.71 -1.89
N THR A 69 -11.42 -13.94 -1.07
CA THR A 69 -11.14 -13.78 0.37
C THR A 69 -12.21 -14.41 1.24
N PHE A 70 -12.19 -14.14 2.53
CA PHE A 70 -13.18 -14.61 3.51
C PHE A 70 -14.52 -13.89 3.33
N GLU A 71 -15.62 -14.59 3.59
CA GLU A 71 -16.99 -14.04 3.48
C GLU A 71 -17.23 -12.85 4.41
N ASP A 72 -16.54 -12.82 5.56
CA ASP A 72 -16.65 -11.79 6.59
C ASP A 72 -15.66 -10.62 6.43
N THR A 73 -15.04 -10.46 5.25
CA THR A 73 -13.95 -9.48 5.02
C THR A 73 -14.34 -8.04 5.37
N PHE A 74 -15.61 -7.64 5.22
CA PHE A 74 -16.11 -6.31 5.60
C PHE A 74 -16.39 -6.14 7.10
N SER A 75 -16.18 -7.19 7.91
CA SER A 75 -16.23 -7.17 9.38
C SER A 75 -14.97 -7.74 10.03
N THR A 76 -13.98 -8.12 9.24
CA THR A 76 -12.69 -8.64 9.71
C THR A 76 -11.71 -7.47 9.89
N GLU A 77 -11.12 -7.37 11.07
CA GLU A 77 -10.06 -6.41 11.37
C GLU A 77 -8.69 -6.90 10.87
N GLN A 78 -7.73 -5.98 10.78
CA GLN A 78 -6.38 -6.31 10.30
C GLN A 78 -5.73 -7.41 11.12
N THR A 79 -5.82 -7.36 12.43
CA THR A 79 -5.20 -8.35 13.35
C THR A 79 -5.74 -9.75 13.14
N ASP A 80 -7.06 -9.89 12.95
CA ASP A 80 -7.70 -11.18 12.68
C ASP A 80 -7.30 -11.71 11.29
N CYS A 81 -7.20 -10.82 10.32
CA CYS A 81 -6.74 -11.13 8.98
C CYS A 81 -5.28 -11.61 8.99
N ASP A 82 -4.40 -10.96 9.75
CA ASP A 82 -3.01 -11.35 9.92
C ASP A 82 -2.90 -12.73 10.59
N ALA A 83 -3.72 -12.99 11.61
CA ALA A 83 -3.77 -14.29 12.25
C ALA A 83 -4.22 -15.41 11.29
N LYS A 84 -5.26 -15.18 10.47
CA LYS A 84 -5.71 -16.15 9.45
C LYS A 84 -4.60 -16.47 8.43
N MET A 85 -3.76 -15.50 8.08
CA MET A 85 -2.60 -15.69 7.19
C MET A 85 -1.54 -16.58 7.88
N VAL A 86 -1.13 -16.24 9.10
CA VAL A 86 -0.09 -16.97 9.84
C VAL A 86 -0.51 -18.40 10.17
N LEU A 87 -1.80 -18.62 10.47
CA LEU A 87 -2.35 -19.95 10.76
C LEU A 87 -2.55 -20.83 9.51
N GLY A 88 -2.33 -20.28 8.32
CA GLY A 88 -2.44 -21.02 7.05
C GLY A 88 -3.87 -21.13 6.50
N ASP A 89 -4.83 -20.37 7.02
CA ASP A 89 -6.20 -20.33 6.50
C ASP A 89 -6.26 -19.58 5.16
N ALA A 90 -5.29 -18.70 4.90
CA ALA A 90 -5.12 -18.03 3.62
C ALA A 90 -3.68 -18.15 3.10
N ALA A 91 -3.54 -18.09 1.77
CA ALA A 91 -2.26 -18.29 1.10
C ALA A 91 -1.49 -16.99 0.84
N MET A 92 -2.16 -15.87 0.69
CA MET A 92 -1.58 -14.59 0.27
C MET A 92 -2.28 -13.43 0.95
N LYS A 93 -1.57 -12.30 1.07
CA LYS A 93 -2.14 -11.02 1.52
C LYS A 93 -1.56 -9.89 0.68
N VAL A 94 -2.42 -8.98 0.23
CA VAL A 94 -1.97 -7.70 -0.34
C VAL A 94 -1.78 -6.72 0.82
N SER A 95 -0.54 -6.32 1.07
CA SER A 95 -0.17 -5.46 2.20
C SER A 95 1.19 -4.81 1.95
N GLY A 96 1.80 -4.25 2.98
CA GLY A 96 3.13 -3.68 2.94
C GLY A 96 4.02 -4.18 4.08
N SER A 97 5.25 -3.68 4.16
CA SER A 97 6.25 -4.09 5.15
C SER A 97 5.81 -3.89 6.60
N TRP A 98 4.83 -3.02 6.87
CA TRP A 98 4.23 -2.86 8.21
C TRP A 98 3.55 -4.13 8.75
N SER A 99 3.15 -5.07 7.89
CA SER A 99 2.57 -6.35 8.32
C SER A 99 3.62 -7.38 8.76
N ILE A 100 4.88 -7.19 8.42
CA ILE A 100 5.96 -8.15 8.74
C ILE A 100 6.05 -8.36 10.25
N GLN A 101 6.11 -7.27 11.03
CA GLN A 101 6.18 -7.37 12.49
C GLN A 101 4.93 -8.03 13.07
N ASN A 102 3.74 -7.69 12.56
CA ASN A 102 2.49 -8.32 13.03
C ASN A 102 2.50 -9.84 12.83
N PHE A 103 3.01 -10.31 11.69
CA PHE A 103 3.12 -11.76 11.45
C PHE A 103 4.08 -12.43 12.41
N LEU A 104 5.26 -11.82 12.67
CA LEU A 104 6.28 -12.35 13.55
C LEU A 104 5.88 -12.26 15.03
N ASP A 105 5.03 -11.33 15.41
CA ASP A 105 4.44 -11.24 16.75
C ASP A 105 3.45 -12.40 17.03
N ILE A 106 2.82 -12.95 15.98
CA ILE A 106 1.92 -14.09 16.07
C ILE A 106 2.72 -15.41 16.10
N ASP A 107 3.68 -15.56 15.18
CA ASP A 107 4.61 -16.68 15.12
C ASP A 107 6.00 -16.19 14.65
N GLU A 108 6.97 -16.19 15.56
CA GLU A 108 8.34 -15.75 15.28
C GLU A 108 9.05 -16.59 14.21
N ASN A 109 8.55 -17.78 13.91
CA ASN A 109 9.09 -18.69 12.89
C ASN A 109 8.26 -18.71 11.60
N PHE A 110 7.30 -17.80 11.45
CA PHE A 110 6.47 -17.76 10.26
C PHE A 110 7.31 -17.45 9.01
N ASP A 111 7.29 -18.39 8.07
CA ASP A 111 8.05 -18.31 6.81
C ASP A 111 7.15 -17.81 5.69
N PHE A 112 7.48 -16.66 5.11
CA PHE A 112 6.74 -16.03 4.03
C PHE A 112 7.66 -15.23 3.12
N GLY A 113 7.30 -15.11 1.83
CA GLY A 113 7.99 -14.30 0.86
C GLY A 113 7.19 -13.04 0.47
N ILE A 114 7.86 -12.10 -0.19
CA ILE A 114 7.27 -10.89 -0.75
C ILE A 114 7.47 -10.86 -2.26
N PHE A 115 6.45 -10.48 -2.99
CA PHE A 115 6.53 -10.24 -4.43
C PHE A 115 5.59 -9.10 -4.84
N PRO A 116 5.91 -8.36 -5.92
CA PRO A 116 5.02 -7.33 -6.42
C PRO A 116 3.71 -7.95 -6.92
N PHE A 117 2.58 -7.27 -6.69
CA PHE A 117 1.30 -7.75 -7.21
C PHE A 117 1.38 -7.84 -8.75
N PRO A 118 1.09 -9.00 -9.35
CA PRO A 118 1.21 -9.19 -10.79
C PRO A 118 0.26 -8.25 -11.56
N ASN A 119 0.80 -7.54 -12.53
CA ASN A 119 0.02 -6.77 -13.49
C ASN A 119 -0.19 -7.57 -14.79
N GLN A 120 -0.91 -6.98 -15.75
CA GLN A 120 -1.23 -7.67 -17.00
C GLN A 120 -0.02 -7.87 -17.94
N THR A 121 1.02 -7.07 -17.79
CA THR A 121 2.20 -7.09 -18.66
C THR A 121 3.35 -7.90 -18.06
N GLY A 122 3.30 -8.26 -16.79
CA GLY A 122 4.34 -9.05 -16.11
C GLY A 122 5.58 -8.25 -15.72
N ASP A 123 5.51 -6.92 -15.74
CA ASP A 123 6.57 -5.99 -15.36
C ASP A 123 6.29 -5.26 -14.04
N SER A 124 5.52 -5.88 -13.16
CA SER A 124 5.15 -5.33 -11.86
C SER A 124 6.38 -5.04 -11.00
N LYS A 125 6.30 -3.93 -10.26
CA LYS A 125 7.34 -3.49 -9.32
C LYS A 125 6.82 -3.44 -7.90
N LEU A 126 7.70 -3.62 -6.93
CA LEU A 126 7.40 -3.28 -5.54
C LEU A 126 7.22 -1.77 -5.42
N ILE A 127 6.22 -1.36 -4.67
CA ILE A 127 5.95 0.04 -4.41
C ILE A 127 6.73 0.46 -3.17
N PHE A 128 7.47 1.55 -3.30
CA PHE A 128 8.20 2.17 -2.22
C PHE A 128 7.58 3.53 -1.90
N GLU A 129 7.24 3.76 -0.64
CA GLU A 129 6.76 5.06 -0.16
C GLU A 129 7.34 5.40 1.21
N PRO A 130 7.62 6.69 1.49
CA PRO A 130 7.93 7.16 2.83
C PRO A 130 6.68 7.07 3.70
N ASN A 131 6.61 6.07 4.57
CA ASN A 131 5.40 5.80 5.36
C ASN A 131 5.33 6.61 6.65
N ILE A 132 6.47 6.98 7.24
CA ILE A 132 6.52 7.71 8.51
C ILE A 132 7.08 9.11 8.26
N THR A 133 6.29 10.12 8.61
CA THR A 133 6.69 11.52 8.55
C THR A 133 6.61 12.15 9.92
N ILE A 134 7.69 12.80 10.36
CA ILE A 134 7.71 13.58 11.59
C ILE A 134 7.36 15.02 11.24
N MET A 135 6.29 15.52 11.85
CA MET A 135 5.83 16.91 11.69
C MET A 135 5.91 17.66 13.01
N THR A 136 6.22 18.94 12.95
CA THR A 136 6.23 19.80 14.11
C THR A 136 5.30 20.98 13.93
N SER A 137 4.76 21.53 15.04
CA SER A 137 3.94 22.74 14.97
C SER A 137 4.82 23.94 14.60
N ALA A 138 4.41 24.71 13.60
CA ALA A 138 5.08 25.97 13.25
C ALA A 138 5.06 27.02 14.38
N ASN A 139 4.15 26.86 15.35
CA ASN A 139 3.96 27.77 16.49
C ASN A 139 4.49 27.17 17.81
N THR A 140 5.39 26.19 17.75
CA THR A 140 5.96 25.60 18.97
C THR A 140 6.83 26.63 19.72
N GLU A 141 6.69 26.68 21.04
CA GLU A 141 7.56 27.45 21.92
C GLU A 141 8.86 26.68 22.29
N HIS A 142 9.00 25.44 21.81
CA HIS A 142 10.08 24.52 22.13
C HIS A 142 10.92 24.14 20.91
N GLN A 143 11.16 25.08 19.99
CA GLN A 143 11.82 24.81 18.71
C GLN A 143 13.20 24.15 18.88
N ASP A 144 13.98 24.57 19.89
CA ASP A 144 15.31 23.99 20.13
C ASP A 144 15.20 22.49 20.48
N ALA A 145 14.27 22.11 21.37
CA ALA A 145 14.06 20.70 21.72
C ALA A 145 13.54 19.86 20.53
N VAL A 146 12.75 20.46 19.66
CA VAL A 146 12.30 19.83 18.41
C VAL A 146 13.49 19.59 17.48
N ASN A 147 14.34 20.57 17.30
CA ASN A 147 15.54 20.44 16.48
C ASN A 147 16.50 19.37 17.03
N ASP A 148 16.74 19.36 18.33
CA ASP A 148 17.56 18.34 18.98
C ASP A 148 17.00 16.93 18.76
N PHE A 149 15.66 16.76 18.82
CA PHE A 149 15.02 15.49 18.54
C PHE A 149 15.15 15.08 17.07
N LEU A 150 14.95 16.01 16.13
CA LEU A 150 15.09 15.73 14.70
C LEU A 150 16.55 15.41 14.34
N ASP A 151 17.51 16.11 14.94
CA ASP A 151 18.93 15.84 14.77
C ASP A 151 19.28 14.44 15.30
N LEU A 152 18.78 14.05 16.47
CA LEU A 152 18.94 12.70 17.00
C LEU A 152 18.41 11.64 16.02
N MET A 153 17.16 11.82 15.57
CA MET A 153 16.49 10.86 14.67
C MET A 153 17.17 10.74 13.30
N SER A 154 17.85 11.79 12.83
CA SER A 154 18.47 11.81 11.50
C SER A 154 19.97 11.51 11.51
N SER A 155 20.66 11.61 12.66
CA SER A 155 22.11 11.48 12.76
C SER A 155 22.61 10.27 13.56
N ASP A 156 21.81 9.78 14.50
CA ASP A 156 22.17 8.61 15.31
C ASP A 156 21.87 7.32 14.54
N LYS A 157 22.91 6.74 13.94
CA LYS A 157 22.79 5.53 13.12
C LYS A 157 22.45 4.28 13.94
N ASP A 158 22.89 4.21 15.18
CA ASP A 158 22.62 3.05 16.05
C ASP A 158 21.14 3.05 16.44
N LEU A 159 20.59 4.22 16.81
CA LEU A 159 19.17 4.39 17.07
C LEU A 159 18.34 4.10 15.82
N ALA A 160 18.78 4.56 14.65
CA ALA A 160 18.10 4.28 13.39
C ALA A 160 18.02 2.77 13.09
N VAL A 161 19.12 2.04 13.28
CA VAL A 161 19.14 0.57 13.13
C VAL A 161 18.18 -0.09 14.12
N GLU A 162 18.17 0.33 15.40
CA GLU A 162 17.27 -0.23 16.41
C GLU A 162 15.79 -0.03 16.04
N ILE A 163 15.42 1.17 15.54
CA ILE A 163 14.07 1.46 15.07
C ILE A 163 13.70 0.58 13.86
N LEU A 164 14.60 0.47 12.89
CA LEU A 164 14.35 -0.34 11.69
C LEU A 164 14.22 -1.84 12.03
N ASP A 165 15.06 -2.33 12.93
CA ASP A 165 15.01 -3.72 13.37
C ASP A 165 13.72 -4.02 14.15
N TYR A 166 13.21 -3.05 14.91
CA TYR A 166 11.93 -3.18 15.59
C TYR A 166 10.74 -3.13 14.63
N THR A 167 10.73 -2.18 13.70
CA THR A 167 9.61 -1.97 12.77
C THR A 167 9.64 -2.87 11.54
N LYS A 168 10.74 -3.58 11.31
CA LYS A 168 10.98 -4.41 10.11
C LYS A 168 10.81 -3.64 8.80
N THR A 169 11.25 -2.39 8.78
CA THR A 169 11.13 -1.49 7.63
C THR A 169 12.48 -1.22 6.97
N ALA A 170 12.45 -0.75 5.73
CA ALA A 170 13.64 -0.32 5.00
C ALA A 170 14.12 1.05 5.48
N SER A 171 15.43 1.30 5.38
CA SER A 171 16.03 2.58 5.78
C SER A 171 15.76 3.68 4.75
N MET A 172 15.41 4.87 5.24
CA MET A 172 15.42 6.13 4.47
C MET A 172 16.73 6.91 4.64
N LEU A 173 17.59 6.49 5.57
CA LEU A 173 18.88 7.13 5.82
C LEU A 173 19.98 6.44 5.00
N LYS A 174 20.87 7.25 4.41
CA LYS A 174 22.05 6.74 3.70
C LYS A 174 22.98 6.03 4.68
N ASP A 175 23.56 4.93 4.25
CA ASP A 175 24.52 4.14 5.03
C ASP A 175 23.96 3.60 6.35
N VAL A 176 22.67 3.41 6.44
CA VAL A 176 21.98 2.71 7.54
C VAL A 176 21.31 1.47 6.97
N THR A 177 21.71 0.31 7.47
CA THR A 177 21.15 -0.98 7.06
C THR A 177 20.62 -1.70 8.31
N PRO A 178 19.36 -2.15 8.31
CA PRO A 178 18.83 -2.94 9.41
C PRO A 178 19.61 -4.26 9.58
N THR A 179 19.60 -4.81 10.78
CA THR A 179 20.28 -6.08 11.10
C THR A 179 19.33 -7.27 11.15
N PHE A 180 18.02 -7.04 11.13
CA PHE A 180 17.06 -8.13 11.09
C PHE A 180 17.21 -8.94 9.80
N SER A 181 17.00 -10.25 9.92
CA SER A 181 16.96 -11.15 8.79
C SER A 181 15.68 -11.98 8.85
N ASN A 182 14.93 -11.95 7.78
CA ASN A 182 13.82 -12.88 7.54
C ASN A 182 13.72 -13.15 6.03
N PRO A 183 13.02 -14.20 5.58
CA PRO A 183 12.90 -14.52 4.14
C PRO A 183 12.36 -13.37 3.29
N SER A 184 11.47 -12.55 3.84
CA SER A 184 10.90 -11.41 3.11
C SER A 184 11.92 -10.31 2.79
N GLN A 185 12.98 -10.16 3.61
CA GLN A 185 14.05 -9.19 3.33
C GLN A 185 14.88 -9.61 2.12
N GLU A 186 15.16 -10.89 1.96
CA GLU A 186 15.87 -11.40 0.80
C GLU A 186 15.11 -11.12 -0.50
N ASP A 187 13.77 -11.23 -0.48
CA ASP A 187 12.93 -10.87 -1.61
C ASP A 187 12.97 -9.37 -1.91
N ILE A 188 12.87 -8.51 -0.90
CA ILE A 188 12.95 -7.05 -1.06
C ILE A 188 14.31 -6.68 -1.67
N ASP A 189 15.40 -7.20 -1.16
CA ASP A 189 16.76 -6.94 -1.65
C ASP A 189 16.93 -7.42 -3.10
N LYS A 190 16.36 -8.57 -3.44
CA LYS A 190 16.34 -9.07 -4.81
C LYS A 190 15.65 -8.10 -5.76
N TYR A 191 14.41 -7.70 -5.46
CA TYR A 191 13.67 -6.76 -6.32
C TYR A 191 14.35 -5.39 -6.41
N ALA A 192 14.96 -4.92 -5.32
CA ALA A 192 15.74 -3.68 -5.33
C ALA A 192 16.96 -3.79 -6.27
N SER A 193 17.68 -4.92 -6.24
CA SER A 193 18.85 -5.15 -7.09
C SER A 193 18.50 -5.29 -8.58
N GLU A 194 17.27 -5.70 -8.89
CA GLU A 194 16.76 -5.86 -10.27
C GLU A 194 16.07 -4.59 -10.80
N ASP A 195 16.17 -3.45 -10.11
CA ASP A 195 15.46 -2.20 -10.44
C ASP A 195 13.92 -2.38 -10.54
N MET A 196 13.39 -3.26 -9.73
CA MET A 196 11.96 -3.58 -9.66
C MET A 196 11.25 -2.88 -8.50
N ILE A 197 11.68 -1.65 -8.20
CA ILE A 197 11.04 -0.77 -7.21
C ILE A 197 10.55 0.49 -7.90
N VAL A 198 9.35 0.94 -7.56
CA VAL A 198 8.77 2.21 -8.00
C VAL A 198 8.43 3.08 -6.81
N ASP A 199 8.87 4.32 -6.85
CA ASP A 199 8.53 5.34 -5.86
C ASP A 199 7.14 5.94 -6.19
N VAL A 200 6.22 5.93 -5.22
CA VAL A 200 4.86 6.49 -5.40
C VAL A 200 4.87 8.00 -5.67
N THR A 201 5.93 8.70 -5.27
CA THR A 201 6.07 10.14 -5.53
C THR A 201 6.52 10.45 -6.94
N LEU A 202 6.94 9.42 -7.70
CA LEU A 202 7.40 9.59 -9.06
C LEU A 202 6.30 10.15 -9.96
N GLY A 203 6.61 11.19 -10.71
CA GLY A 203 5.69 11.77 -11.68
C GLY A 203 4.54 12.57 -11.10
N ASN A 204 4.64 13.05 -9.85
CA ASN A 204 3.62 13.87 -9.21
C ASN A 204 2.25 13.16 -9.12
N ASN A 205 2.24 11.84 -9.01
CA ASN A 205 1.03 11.03 -8.89
C ASN A 205 0.47 11.07 -7.46
N GLN A 206 0.22 12.28 -6.95
CA GLN A 206 -0.31 12.54 -5.60
C GLN A 206 -1.78 12.12 -5.40
N LEU A 207 -2.34 11.33 -6.29
CA LEU A 207 -3.67 10.73 -6.14
C LEU A 207 -3.76 9.80 -4.93
N VAL A 208 -2.63 9.37 -4.42
CA VAL A 208 -2.53 8.51 -3.22
C VAL A 208 -2.83 9.29 -1.93
N TRP A 209 -2.64 10.62 -1.92
CA TRP A 209 -2.63 11.43 -0.71
C TRP A 209 -3.93 12.22 -0.50
N GLY A 210 -4.23 12.51 0.76
CA GLY A 210 -5.44 13.23 1.16
C GLY A 210 -6.69 12.35 1.16
N GLY A 211 -7.85 12.95 1.25
CA GLY A 211 -9.13 12.26 1.28
C GLY A 211 -9.52 11.55 -0.02
N PHE A 212 -8.78 11.73 -1.12
CA PHE A 212 -9.08 11.15 -2.42
C PHE A 212 -9.10 9.61 -2.37
N GLN A 213 -8.04 9.01 -1.83
CA GLN A 213 -7.92 7.56 -1.70
C GLN A 213 -9.04 6.97 -0.83
N GLU A 214 -9.31 7.57 0.33
CA GLU A 214 -10.31 7.08 1.27
C GLU A 214 -11.74 7.25 0.73
N GLU A 215 -12.04 8.36 0.05
CA GLU A 215 -13.35 8.58 -0.54
C GLU A 215 -13.61 7.62 -1.71
N ASN A 216 -12.61 7.35 -2.56
CA ASN A 216 -12.74 6.36 -3.61
C ASN A 216 -12.91 4.95 -3.04
N ALA A 217 -12.27 4.64 -1.92
CA ALA A 217 -12.41 3.35 -1.26
C ALA A 217 -13.86 3.07 -0.81
N LYS A 218 -14.64 4.10 -0.46
CA LYS A 218 -16.05 3.95 -0.09
C LYS A 218 -16.90 3.50 -1.28
N ASP A 219 -16.69 4.09 -2.47
CA ASP A 219 -17.42 3.69 -3.68
C ASP A 219 -16.95 2.30 -4.15
N ILE A 220 -15.65 2.02 -4.07
CA ILE A 220 -15.14 0.68 -4.37
C ILE A 220 -15.78 -0.35 -3.43
N ALA A 221 -15.90 -0.06 -2.13
CA ALA A 221 -16.57 -0.94 -1.17
C ALA A 221 -18.05 -1.15 -1.52
N ALA A 222 -18.76 -0.09 -1.92
CA ALA A 222 -20.16 -0.16 -2.34
C ALA A 222 -20.32 -1.00 -3.62
N TRP A 223 -19.44 -0.81 -4.59
CA TRP A 223 -19.41 -1.65 -5.79
C TRP A 223 -19.13 -3.11 -5.48
N LEU A 224 -18.13 -3.42 -4.66
CA LEU A 224 -17.80 -4.80 -4.28
C LEU A 224 -18.98 -5.51 -3.59
N GLN A 225 -19.76 -4.78 -2.79
CA GLN A 225 -20.96 -5.28 -2.13
C GLN A 225 -22.22 -5.29 -3.04
N GLY A 226 -22.11 -4.88 -4.31
CA GLY A 226 -23.21 -4.85 -5.27
C GLY A 226 -24.24 -3.74 -5.03
N GLN A 227 -23.87 -2.69 -4.29
CA GLN A 227 -24.72 -1.52 -4.01
C GLN A 227 -24.70 -0.51 -5.15
N GLU A 228 -23.64 -0.51 -5.96
CA GLU A 228 -23.50 0.30 -7.17
C GLU A 228 -22.77 -0.44 -8.29
N SER A 229 -22.78 0.12 -9.48
CA SER A 229 -22.04 -0.43 -10.64
C SER A 229 -20.59 0.04 -10.64
N ILE A 230 -19.71 -0.68 -11.37
CA ILE A 230 -18.32 -0.23 -11.57
C ILE A 230 -18.28 1.10 -12.33
N GLU A 231 -19.21 1.33 -13.25
CA GLU A 231 -19.33 2.55 -14.02
C GLU A 231 -19.67 3.75 -13.13
N ASP A 232 -20.52 3.57 -12.12
CA ASP A 232 -20.86 4.61 -11.16
C ASP A 232 -19.67 4.89 -10.23
N CYS A 233 -18.99 3.86 -9.75
CA CYS A 233 -17.76 3.98 -8.97
C CYS A 233 -16.67 4.76 -9.72
N LEU A 234 -16.40 4.43 -10.99
CA LEU A 234 -15.41 5.14 -11.81
C LEU A 234 -15.78 6.61 -12.03
N LYS A 235 -17.07 6.91 -12.30
CA LYS A 235 -17.55 8.29 -12.42
C LYS A 235 -17.46 9.06 -11.11
N ALA A 236 -17.68 8.41 -9.96
CA ALA A 236 -17.50 9.03 -8.66
C ALA A 236 -16.02 9.41 -8.43
N CYS A 237 -15.07 8.56 -8.83
CA CYS A 237 -13.65 8.87 -8.82
C CYS A 237 -13.33 10.10 -9.70
N ASP A 238 -13.89 10.19 -10.92
CA ASP A 238 -13.72 11.34 -11.79
C ASP A 238 -14.26 12.64 -11.18
N GLY A 239 -15.39 12.55 -10.48
CA GLY A 239 -16.00 13.69 -9.79
C GLY A 239 -15.17 14.28 -8.64
N ARG A 240 -14.09 13.61 -8.21
CA ARG A 240 -13.24 14.04 -7.09
C ARG A 240 -11.91 14.65 -7.52
N VAL A 241 -11.81 15.10 -8.75
CA VAL A 241 -10.55 15.69 -9.26
C VAL A 241 -9.97 16.78 -8.37
N ASP A 242 -10.82 17.64 -7.77
CA ASP A 242 -10.36 18.72 -6.89
C ASP A 242 -9.72 18.21 -5.59
N SER A 243 -10.14 17.04 -5.08
CA SER A 243 -9.57 16.42 -3.88
C SER A 243 -8.32 15.57 -4.17
N SER A 244 -7.94 15.42 -5.44
CA SER A 244 -6.74 14.70 -5.87
C SER A 244 -5.46 15.52 -5.73
N SER A 245 -5.56 16.80 -5.37
CA SER A 245 -4.41 17.68 -5.13
C SER A 245 -4.08 17.72 -3.64
N ALA A 246 -2.81 17.56 -3.30
CA ALA A 246 -2.34 17.93 -1.97
C ALA A 246 -2.42 19.45 -1.84
N ASN A 247 -3.21 19.97 -0.90
CA ASN A 247 -3.23 21.39 -0.54
C ASN A 247 -2.02 21.75 0.31
#